data_81dbc3a81c5736bc4eb48949060f911c
#
_entry.id   81dbc3a81c5736bc4eb48949060f911c
#
_cell.length_a   1.000
_cell.length_b   1.000
_cell.length_c   1.000
_cell.angle_alpha   90.00
_cell.angle_beta   90.00
_cell.angle_gamma   90.00
#
_symmetry.space_group_name_H-M   'P 1'
#
loop_
_entity.id
_entity.type
_entity.pdbx_description
1 polymer ?
#
loop_
_entity_poly.entity_id
_entity_poly.type
_entity_poly.pdbx_seq_one_letter_code
_entity_poly.pdbx_strand_id
1 'polypeptide(L)'
;FYLAGTDERRFKEAFIFVPRKNIKTTFAAALAWALSLIESPSGSKVYIVSAALKQSLESFGFLAYNVRRLGLSQDDDPNGLRILDNNAERSISGSVGEGSIYINALASNPDQQDSFNANIIIADELHAYKSPKQYNVLKEATKAYTNKLVIGISTAGDRENSFCGHRLKYCRQILNGTIKSADADA
;
A
#
# COMPACT_ATOMS: atom_id res chain seq x y z
N PHE A 1 6.16 7.02 13.52
CA PHE A 1 5.31 7.24 12.35
C PHE A 1 4.47 8.52 12.43
N TYR A 2 4.09 8.98 13.62
CA TYR A 2 3.32 10.22 13.82
C TYR A 2 4.19 11.34 14.40
N LEU A 3 3.80 12.57 14.15
CA LEU A 3 4.40 13.72 14.81
C LEU A 3 4.04 13.70 16.31
N ALA A 4 4.99 14.02 17.16
CA ALA A 4 4.78 13.96 18.62
C ALA A 4 3.61 14.86 19.04
N GLY A 5 2.64 14.28 19.76
CA GLY A 5 1.46 14.99 20.25
C GLY A 5 0.39 15.32 19.21
N THR A 6 0.46 14.70 18.03
CA THR A 6 -0.54 14.86 16.96
C THR A 6 -0.94 13.52 16.38
N ASP A 7 -2.07 13.50 15.67
CA ASP A 7 -2.51 12.35 14.86
C ASP A 7 -2.01 12.43 13.41
N GLU A 8 -1.11 13.37 13.09
CA GLU A 8 -0.55 13.51 11.76
C GLU A 8 0.67 12.60 11.54
N ARG A 9 0.72 11.93 10.40
CA ARG A 9 1.88 11.14 10.00
C ARG A 9 3.08 12.04 9.69
N ARG A 10 4.20 11.73 10.31
CA ARG A 10 5.49 12.38 10.01
C ARG A 10 5.94 12.09 8.58
N PHE A 11 5.80 10.84 8.13
CA PHE A 11 6.19 10.41 6.79
C PHE A 11 4.97 10.08 5.96
N LYS A 12 4.89 10.63 4.77
CA LYS A 12 3.80 10.41 3.80
C LYS A 12 4.20 9.44 2.68
N GLU A 13 5.48 9.05 2.66
CA GLU A 13 6.05 8.12 1.70
C GLU A 13 7.10 7.24 2.38
N ALA A 14 7.10 5.94 2.08
CA ALA A 14 8.08 4.99 2.59
C ALA A 14 8.53 4.04 1.47
N PHE A 15 9.82 3.69 1.45
CA PHE A 15 10.35 2.71 0.52
C PHE A 15 10.99 1.55 1.27
N ILE A 16 10.56 0.34 0.95
CA ILE A 16 11.01 -0.89 1.57
C ILE A 16 11.68 -1.76 0.51
N PHE A 17 13.00 -1.87 0.62
CA PHE A 17 13.79 -2.69 -0.28
C PHE A 17 14.27 -3.95 0.45
N VAL A 18 13.79 -5.10 -0.01
CA VAL A 18 14.15 -6.41 0.55
C VAL A 18 14.61 -7.36 -0.54
N PRO A 19 15.55 -8.27 -0.26
CA PRO A 19 15.98 -9.26 -1.24
C PRO A 19 14.82 -10.16 -1.69
N ARG A 20 14.97 -10.80 -2.85
CA ARG A 20 14.00 -11.80 -3.34
C ARG A 20 13.81 -12.93 -2.32
N LYS A 21 12.62 -13.52 -2.26
CA LYS A 21 12.23 -14.62 -1.36
C LYS A 21 12.21 -14.27 0.14
N ASN A 22 12.11 -12.99 0.50
CA ASN A 22 12.01 -12.51 1.87
C ASN A 22 10.59 -12.02 2.21
N ILE A 23 9.60 -12.86 2.06
CA ILE A 23 8.21 -12.70 2.57
C ILE A 23 7.54 -11.36 2.17
N LYS A 24 7.99 -10.70 1.12
CA LYS A 24 7.56 -9.35 0.72
C LYS A 24 6.03 -9.25 0.50
N THR A 25 5.44 -10.21 -0.18
CA THR A 25 4.00 -10.27 -0.49
C THR A 25 3.16 -10.41 0.78
N THR A 26 3.56 -11.32 1.67
CA THR A 26 2.91 -11.52 2.98
C THR A 26 3.06 -10.28 3.87
N PHE A 27 4.23 -9.64 3.83
CA PHE A 27 4.48 -8.41 4.57
C PHE A 27 3.60 -7.26 4.05
N ALA A 28 3.47 -7.09 2.73
CA ALA A 28 2.58 -6.09 2.13
C ALA A 28 1.13 -6.30 2.58
N ALA A 29 0.66 -7.54 2.58
CA ALA A 29 -0.67 -7.90 3.03
C ALA A 29 -0.89 -7.60 4.53
N ALA A 30 0.04 -8.02 5.38
CA ALA A 30 -0.02 -7.76 6.83
C ALA A 30 0.00 -6.26 7.14
N LEU A 31 0.80 -5.51 6.40
CA LEU A 31 0.89 -4.06 6.53
C LEU A 31 -0.41 -3.37 6.09
N ALA A 32 -1.01 -3.81 4.97
CA ALA A 32 -2.31 -3.32 4.53
C ALA A 32 -3.38 -3.54 5.60
N TRP A 33 -3.41 -4.72 6.20
CA TRP A 33 -4.32 -5.06 7.28
C TRP A 33 -4.12 -4.16 8.51
N ALA A 34 -2.89 -4.10 9.03
CA ALA A 34 -2.58 -3.30 10.21
C ALA A 34 -2.91 -1.82 10.03
N LEU A 35 -2.54 -1.25 8.88
CA LEU A 35 -2.81 0.16 8.57
C LEU A 35 -4.30 0.42 8.35
N SER A 36 -5.06 -0.53 7.78
CA SER A 36 -6.50 -0.38 7.62
C SER A 36 -7.20 -0.30 8.98
N LEU A 37 -6.76 -1.09 9.97
CA LEU A 37 -7.30 -1.05 11.32
C LEU A 37 -6.95 0.24 12.05
N ILE A 38 -5.71 0.71 11.93
CA ILE A 38 -5.25 1.97 12.57
C ILE A 38 -6.04 3.17 12.06
N GLU A 39 -6.33 3.22 10.77
CA GLU A 39 -7.05 4.34 10.14
C GLU A 39 -8.58 4.13 10.07
N SER A 40 -9.09 3.01 10.59
CA SER A 40 -10.53 2.68 10.52
C SER A 40 -11.46 3.76 11.10
N PRO A 41 -11.11 4.48 12.20
CA PRO A 41 -11.98 5.53 12.74
C PRO A 41 -12.27 6.66 11.75
N SER A 42 -11.35 6.92 10.82
CA SER A 42 -11.51 7.94 9.78
C SER A 42 -12.07 7.39 8.45
N GLY A 43 -12.41 6.10 8.40
CA GLY A 43 -12.79 5.41 7.18
C GLY A 43 -11.56 5.06 6.33
N SER A 44 -10.95 3.90 6.59
CA SER A 44 -9.72 3.47 5.89
C SER A 44 -10.00 2.98 4.47
N LYS A 45 -9.23 3.47 3.51
CA LYS A 45 -9.18 2.95 2.13
C LYS A 45 -7.74 2.59 1.77
N VAL A 46 -7.45 1.31 1.66
CA VAL A 46 -6.13 0.77 1.34
C VAL A 46 -6.14 0.12 -0.03
N TYR A 47 -5.23 0.51 -0.90
CA TYR A 47 -5.02 -0.17 -2.17
C TYR A 47 -3.66 -0.89 -2.18
N ILE A 48 -3.68 -2.16 -2.58
CA ILE A 48 -2.47 -2.94 -2.89
C ILE A 48 -2.36 -2.96 -4.41
N VAL A 49 -1.35 -2.30 -4.94
CA VAL A 49 -1.17 -2.11 -6.38
C VAL A 49 0.15 -2.74 -6.81
N SER A 50 0.10 -3.65 -7.77
CA SER A 50 1.28 -4.31 -8.34
C SER A 50 1.35 -4.09 -9.84
N ALA A 51 2.54 -4.22 -10.44
CA ALA A 51 2.73 -4.08 -11.88
C ALA A 51 1.90 -5.11 -12.68
N ALA A 52 1.67 -6.30 -12.12
CA ALA A 52 0.82 -7.33 -12.68
C ALA A 52 -0.26 -7.74 -11.68
N LEU A 53 -1.49 -7.92 -12.15
CA LEU A 53 -2.62 -8.31 -11.31
C LEU A 53 -2.34 -9.58 -10.48
N LYS A 54 -1.70 -10.57 -11.07
CA LYS A 54 -1.36 -11.83 -10.38
C LYS A 54 -0.63 -11.61 -9.05
N GLN A 55 0.26 -10.62 -8.97
CA GLN A 55 1.03 -10.33 -7.76
C GLN A 55 0.17 -9.71 -6.66
N SER A 56 -0.69 -8.75 -7.01
CA SER A 56 -1.63 -8.18 -6.04
C SER A 56 -2.67 -9.21 -5.56
N LEU A 57 -3.02 -10.19 -6.41
CA LEU A 57 -3.90 -11.29 -6.03
C LEU A 57 -3.27 -12.24 -5.00
N GLU A 58 -1.96 -12.43 -5.01
CA GLU A 58 -1.26 -13.22 -3.98
C GLU A 58 -1.38 -12.55 -2.61
N SER A 59 -1.15 -11.24 -2.54
CA SER A 59 -1.34 -10.46 -1.31
C SER A 59 -2.80 -10.47 -0.84
N PHE A 60 -3.74 -10.33 -1.77
CA PHE A 60 -5.16 -10.38 -1.47
C PHE A 60 -5.59 -11.76 -0.95
N GLY A 61 -5.18 -12.83 -1.62
CA GLY A 61 -5.49 -14.21 -1.20
C GLY A 61 -5.00 -14.51 0.22
N PHE A 62 -3.81 -14.02 0.57
CA PHE A 62 -3.29 -14.13 1.93
C PHE A 62 -4.18 -13.38 2.93
N LEU A 63 -4.60 -12.16 2.63
CA LEU A 63 -5.52 -11.38 3.48
C LEU A 63 -6.86 -12.08 3.64
N ALA A 64 -7.50 -12.43 2.54
CA ALA A 64 -8.83 -13.08 2.55
C ALA A 64 -8.81 -14.40 3.32
N TYR A 65 -7.75 -15.20 3.15
CA TYR A 65 -7.56 -16.43 3.92
C TYR A 65 -7.51 -16.15 5.43
N ASN A 66 -6.71 -15.16 5.85
CA ASN A 66 -6.55 -14.86 7.27
C ASN A 66 -7.83 -14.25 7.87
N VAL A 67 -8.55 -13.40 7.16
CA VAL A 67 -9.85 -12.84 7.62
C VAL A 67 -10.84 -13.96 7.87
N ARG A 68 -10.97 -14.93 6.94
CA ARG A 68 -11.81 -16.12 7.13
C ARG A 68 -11.33 -16.99 8.29
N ARG A 69 -10.03 -17.25 8.37
CA ARG A 69 -9.43 -18.09 9.42
C ARG A 69 -9.63 -17.54 10.84
N LEU A 70 -9.73 -16.23 10.96
CA LEU A 70 -10.00 -15.53 12.23
C LEU A 70 -11.50 -15.40 12.54
N GLY A 71 -12.39 -15.92 11.70
CA GLY A 71 -13.84 -15.79 11.89
C GLY A 71 -14.34 -14.36 11.74
N LEU A 72 -13.65 -13.52 10.98
CA LEU A 72 -13.99 -12.10 10.80
C LEU A 72 -14.77 -11.83 9.52
N SER A 73 -15.06 -12.85 8.73
CA SER A 73 -15.80 -12.71 7.47
C SER A 73 -17.32 -12.83 7.66
N GLN A 74 -18.07 -12.32 6.69
CA GLN A 74 -19.52 -12.52 6.64
C GLN A 74 -19.92 -13.97 6.43
N ASP A 75 -18.99 -14.85 6.07
CA ASP A 75 -19.23 -16.30 6.00
C ASP A 75 -19.47 -16.90 7.39
N ASP A 76 -18.87 -16.30 8.44
CA ASP A 76 -18.94 -16.75 9.83
C ASP A 76 -19.86 -15.87 10.68
N ASP A 77 -19.89 -14.55 10.44
CA ASP A 77 -20.72 -13.57 11.15
C ASP A 77 -21.36 -12.60 10.15
N PRO A 78 -22.70 -12.47 10.10
CA PRO A 78 -23.39 -11.52 9.21
C PRO A 78 -22.90 -10.06 9.33
N ASN A 79 -22.36 -9.66 10.49
CA ASN A 79 -21.77 -8.34 10.71
C ASN A 79 -20.27 -8.28 10.39
N GLY A 80 -19.69 -9.40 9.97
CA GLY A 80 -18.29 -9.52 9.63
C GLY A 80 -17.92 -8.78 8.34
N LEU A 81 -16.66 -8.92 7.96
CA LEU A 81 -16.12 -8.29 6.77
C LEU A 81 -16.58 -8.99 5.51
N ARG A 82 -17.08 -8.24 4.56
CA ARG A 82 -17.42 -8.71 3.24
C ARG A 82 -16.16 -8.92 2.42
N ILE A 83 -15.99 -10.13 1.89
CA ILE A 83 -14.90 -10.49 0.99
C ILE A 83 -15.48 -10.67 -0.42
N LEU A 84 -15.07 -9.81 -1.35
CA LEU A 84 -15.33 -9.99 -2.79
C LEU A 84 -14.06 -10.53 -3.43
N ASP A 85 -14.17 -11.70 -4.04
CA ASP A 85 -13.08 -12.36 -4.75
C ASP A 85 -13.60 -12.89 -6.10
N ASN A 86 -13.76 -11.98 -7.03
CA ASN A 86 -14.26 -12.26 -8.37
C ASN A 86 -13.46 -11.50 -9.44
N ASN A 87 -13.77 -11.72 -10.71
CA ASN A 87 -13.03 -11.10 -11.80
C ASN A 87 -13.16 -9.56 -11.89
N ALA A 88 -14.23 -9.01 -11.34
CA ALA A 88 -14.49 -7.57 -11.37
C ALA A 88 -13.83 -6.85 -10.19
N GLU A 89 -13.81 -7.49 -9.00
CA GLU A 89 -13.33 -6.86 -7.77
C GLU A 89 -12.71 -7.87 -6.82
N ARG A 90 -11.61 -7.46 -6.18
CA ARG A 90 -10.96 -8.17 -5.07
C ARG A 90 -10.82 -7.22 -3.91
N SER A 91 -11.80 -7.26 -3.03
CA SER A 91 -11.85 -6.35 -1.90
C SER A 91 -12.29 -7.02 -0.59
N ILE A 92 -11.87 -6.41 0.50
CA ILE A 92 -12.34 -6.70 1.85
C ILE A 92 -12.87 -5.40 2.41
N SER A 93 -14.11 -5.41 2.86
CA SER A 93 -14.77 -4.19 3.35
C SER A 93 -15.73 -4.49 4.49
N GLY A 94 -15.94 -3.52 5.35
CA GLY A 94 -16.91 -3.60 6.44
C GLY A 94 -16.64 -2.63 7.57
N SER A 95 -17.47 -2.73 8.61
CA SER A 95 -17.32 -1.93 9.83
C SER A 95 -16.32 -2.58 10.77
N VAL A 96 -15.53 -1.75 11.45
CA VAL A 96 -14.60 -2.16 12.52
C VAL A 96 -14.76 -1.17 13.65
N GLY A 97 -15.35 -1.61 14.76
CA GLY A 97 -15.77 -0.70 15.82
C GLY A 97 -16.74 0.36 15.30
N GLU A 98 -16.43 1.62 15.56
CA GLU A 98 -17.21 2.77 15.04
C GLU A 98 -16.78 3.23 13.64
N GLY A 99 -15.73 2.63 13.10
CA GLY A 99 -15.16 2.99 11.81
C GLY A 99 -15.42 1.98 10.70
N SER A 100 -14.72 2.14 9.59
CA SER A 100 -14.84 1.26 8.44
C SER A 100 -13.49 1.02 7.75
N ILE A 101 -13.39 -0.13 7.09
CA ILE A 101 -12.22 -0.47 6.27
C ILE A 101 -12.67 -0.84 4.86
N TYR A 102 -11.81 -0.52 3.89
CA TYR A 102 -11.90 -0.99 2.52
C TYR A 102 -10.48 -1.29 2.01
N ILE A 103 -10.19 -2.53 1.72
CA ILE A 103 -8.92 -2.97 1.15
C ILE A 103 -9.19 -3.53 -0.23
N ASN A 104 -8.47 -3.09 -1.24
CA ASN A 104 -8.64 -3.57 -2.61
C ASN A 104 -7.28 -3.88 -3.26
N ALA A 105 -7.22 -4.96 -4.03
CA ALA A 105 -6.03 -5.38 -4.77
C ALA A 105 -6.21 -5.13 -6.27
N LEU A 106 -5.28 -4.38 -6.86
CA LEU A 106 -5.38 -3.84 -8.21
C LEU A 106 -4.10 -4.08 -9.03
N ALA A 107 -4.26 -4.11 -10.35
CA ALA A 107 -3.12 -3.96 -11.25
C ALA A 107 -2.80 -2.47 -11.45
N SER A 108 -1.52 -2.16 -11.61
CA SER A 108 -1.07 -0.80 -11.97
C SER A 108 -1.42 -0.50 -13.42
N ASN A 109 -2.57 0.13 -13.64
CA ASN A 109 -2.96 0.68 -14.93
C ASN A 109 -3.14 2.19 -14.80
N PRO A 110 -2.23 3.04 -15.32
CA PRO A 110 -2.29 4.48 -15.16
C PRO A 110 -3.60 5.10 -15.66
N ASP A 111 -4.19 4.53 -16.70
CA ASP A 111 -5.39 5.09 -17.34
C ASP A 111 -6.67 4.81 -16.54
N GLN A 112 -6.63 3.87 -15.61
CA GLN A 112 -7.76 3.53 -14.72
C GLN A 112 -7.59 4.09 -13.30
N GLN A 113 -6.42 4.61 -12.96
CA GLN A 113 -6.07 5.02 -11.60
C GLN A 113 -6.42 6.48 -11.29
N ASP A 114 -6.81 7.28 -12.27
CA ASP A 114 -7.20 8.68 -12.07
C ASP A 114 -8.45 8.85 -11.17
N SER A 115 -9.24 7.78 -10.98
CA SER A 115 -10.41 7.77 -10.11
C SER A 115 -10.14 7.25 -8.69
N PHE A 116 -8.91 6.83 -8.38
CA PHE A 116 -8.60 6.27 -7.07
C PHE A 116 -8.54 7.36 -6.01
N ASN A 117 -9.15 7.07 -4.89
CA ASN A 117 -9.11 7.92 -3.70
C ASN A 117 -8.87 7.03 -2.48
N ALA A 118 -7.64 7.03 -1.96
CA ALA A 118 -7.22 6.19 -0.86
C ALA A 118 -6.31 6.95 0.10
N ASN A 119 -6.44 6.68 1.40
CA ASN A 119 -5.50 7.22 2.38
C ASN A 119 -4.18 6.42 2.42
N ILE A 120 -4.21 5.14 2.03
CA ILE A 120 -3.01 4.29 2.03
C ILE A 120 -2.90 3.55 0.70
N ILE A 121 -1.71 3.59 0.11
CA ILE A 121 -1.37 2.81 -1.08
C ILE A 121 -0.09 2.02 -0.83
N ILE A 122 -0.15 0.73 -1.10
CA ILE A 122 1.00 -0.17 -1.11
C ILE A 122 1.32 -0.50 -2.56
N ALA A 123 2.38 0.11 -3.08
CA ALA A 123 2.88 -0.13 -4.42
C ALA A 123 3.93 -1.25 -4.38
N ASP A 124 3.51 -2.46 -4.72
CA ASP A 124 4.39 -3.64 -4.72
C ASP A 124 5.10 -3.82 -6.07
N GLU A 125 6.27 -4.45 -6.03
CA GLU A 125 7.12 -4.72 -7.20
C GLU A 125 7.51 -3.47 -7.99
N LEU A 126 7.94 -2.39 -7.30
CA LEU A 126 8.32 -1.12 -7.94
C LEU A 126 9.36 -1.27 -9.06
N HIS A 127 10.22 -2.30 -9.00
CA HIS A 127 11.20 -2.56 -10.07
C HIS A 127 10.55 -2.93 -11.41
N ALA A 128 9.30 -3.40 -11.38
CA ALA A 128 8.53 -3.74 -12.57
C ALA A 128 7.75 -2.55 -13.16
N TYR A 129 7.71 -1.40 -12.49
CA TYR A 129 7.07 -0.19 -12.99
C TYR A 129 7.87 0.39 -14.16
N LYS A 130 7.19 0.59 -15.28
CA LYS A 130 7.83 1.02 -16.54
C LYS A 130 8.22 2.50 -16.53
N SER A 131 7.52 3.31 -15.74
CA SER A 131 7.76 4.76 -15.72
C SER A 131 7.38 5.38 -14.36
N PRO A 132 7.95 6.55 -14.04
CA PRO A 132 7.54 7.33 -12.87
C PRO A 132 6.05 7.68 -12.87
N LYS A 133 5.41 7.80 -14.04
CA LYS A 133 3.99 8.15 -14.17
C LYS A 133 3.11 7.19 -13.38
N GLN A 134 3.38 5.88 -13.47
CA GLN A 134 2.59 4.87 -12.75
C GLN A 134 2.60 5.10 -11.23
N TYR A 135 3.75 5.44 -10.67
CA TYR A 135 3.86 5.72 -9.25
C TYR A 135 3.27 7.09 -8.86
N ASN A 136 3.48 8.10 -9.70
CA ASN A 136 2.97 9.45 -9.44
C ASN A 136 1.44 9.50 -9.41
N VAL A 137 0.75 8.76 -10.28
CA VAL A 137 -0.71 8.63 -10.24
C VAL A 137 -1.18 8.05 -8.91
N LEU A 138 -0.47 7.09 -8.35
CA LEU A 138 -0.78 6.56 -7.01
C LEU A 138 -0.61 7.61 -5.91
N LYS A 139 0.41 8.46 -6.00
CA LYS A 139 0.58 9.59 -5.06
C LYS A 139 -0.55 10.60 -5.18
N GLU A 140 -0.98 10.93 -6.41
CA GLU A 140 -2.12 11.81 -6.65
C GLU A 140 -3.40 11.28 -5.99
N ALA A 141 -3.65 9.96 -6.07
CA ALA A 141 -4.81 9.30 -5.48
C ALA A 141 -4.91 9.47 -3.95
N THR A 142 -3.83 9.85 -3.28
CA THR A 142 -3.84 10.08 -1.82
C THR A 142 -3.99 11.53 -1.42
N LYS A 143 -4.03 12.48 -2.36
CA LYS A 143 -3.98 13.93 -2.06
C LYS A 143 -5.13 14.45 -1.21
N ALA A 144 -6.30 13.83 -1.29
CA ALA A 144 -7.47 14.24 -0.53
C ALA A 144 -7.36 13.97 0.98
N TYR A 145 -6.39 13.18 1.41
CA TYR A 145 -6.23 12.77 2.81
C TYR A 145 -5.06 13.48 3.49
N THR A 146 -5.30 13.95 4.72
CA THR A 146 -4.24 14.50 5.59
C THR A 146 -3.27 13.41 6.01
N ASN A 147 -3.79 12.27 6.48
CA ASN A 147 -3.00 11.10 6.92
C ASN A 147 -2.76 10.10 5.78
N LYS A 148 -2.29 10.61 4.65
CA LYS A 148 -1.91 9.76 3.51
C LYS A 148 -0.61 9.02 3.75
N LEU A 149 -0.49 7.84 3.14
CA LEU A 149 0.75 7.08 3.13
C LEU A 149 0.87 6.28 1.83
N VAL A 150 1.97 6.47 1.12
CA VAL A 150 2.33 5.65 -0.03
C VAL A 150 3.56 4.82 0.33
N ILE A 151 3.44 3.51 0.26
CA ILE A 151 4.52 2.58 0.58
C ILE A 151 4.95 1.87 -0.70
N GLY A 152 6.16 2.13 -1.12
CA GLY A 152 6.79 1.40 -2.21
C GLY A 152 7.54 0.18 -1.69
N ILE A 153 7.20 -1.01 -2.16
CA ILE A 153 7.90 -2.25 -1.80
C ILE A 153 8.55 -2.84 -3.04
N SER A 154 9.82 -3.20 -2.95
CA SER A 154 10.55 -3.77 -4.07
C SER A 154 11.70 -4.65 -3.65
N THR A 155 12.13 -5.50 -4.58
CA THR A 155 13.49 -6.03 -4.59
C THR A 155 14.39 -5.04 -5.34
N ALA A 156 15.68 -5.04 -5.06
CA ALA A 156 16.65 -4.33 -5.88
C ALA A 156 16.53 -4.85 -7.33
N GLY A 157 16.17 -3.97 -8.24
CA GLY A 157 16.09 -4.30 -9.67
C GLY A 157 17.48 -4.32 -10.30
N ASP A 158 17.61 -5.00 -11.42
CA ASP A 158 18.88 -5.14 -12.16
C ASP A 158 19.25 -3.87 -12.95
N ARG A 159 18.39 -2.84 -12.96
CA ARG A 159 18.56 -1.62 -13.76
C ARG A 159 18.72 -0.40 -12.88
N GLU A 160 19.95 0.08 -12.74
CA GLU A 160 20.25 1.31 -11.99
C GLU A 160 19.53 2.55 -12.54
N ASN A 161 19.34 2.61 -13.86
CA ASN A 161 18.66 3.71 -14.55
C ASN A 161 17.12 3.55 -14.59
N SER A 162 16.54 2.62 -13.83
CA SER A 162 15.10 2.52 -13.68
C SER A 162 14.55 3.49 -12.65
N PHE A 163 13.23 3.71 -12.65
CA PHE A 163 12.57 4.47 -11.59
C PHE A 163 12.92 3.94 -10.19
N CYS A 164 12.87 2.62 -10.01
CA CYS A 164 13.22 1.97 -8.75
C CYS A 164 14.69 2.18 -8.37
N GLY A 165 15.62 2.11 -9.32
CA GLY A 165 17.04 2.36 -9.12
C GLY A 165 17.31 3.81 -8.67
N HIS A 166 16.69 4.79 -9.31
CA HIS A 166 16.78 6.19 -8.92
C HIS A 166 16.24 6.43 -7.51
N ARG A 167 15.10 5.83 -7.15
CA ARG A 167 14.54 5.93 -5.80
C ARG A 167 15.44 5.29 -4.74
N LEU A 168 16.00 4.13 -5.02
CA LEU A 168 16.96 3.47 -4.12
C LEU A 168 18.20 4.32 -3.89
N LYS A 169 18.75 4.91 -4.96
CA LYS A 169 19.88 5.84 -4.87
C LYS A 169 19.55 7.06 -4.01
N TYR A 170 18.38 7.66 -4.23
CA TYR A 170 17.91 8.81 -3.45
C TYR A 170 17.78 8.46 -1.97
N CYS A 171 17.10 7.35 -1.63
CA CYS A 171 16.98 6.89 -0.25
C CYS A 171 18.33 6.64 0.42
N ARG A 172 19.30 6.05 -0.30
CA ARG A 172 20.67 5.88 0.21
C ARG A 172 21.37 7.21 0.49
N GLN A 173 21.18 8.22 -0.35
CA GLN A 173 21.75 9.55 -0.15
C GLN A 173 21.18 10.24 1.10
N ILE A 174 19.89 10.05 1.39
CA ILE A 174 19.26 10.53 2.64
C ILE A 174 19.87 9.80 3.84
N LEU A 175 19.90 8.47 3.82
CA LEU A 175 20.41 7.65 4.93
C LEU A 175 21.90 7.93 5.22
N ASN A 176 22.69 8.19 4.20
CA ASN A 176 24.11 8.52 4.33
C ASN A 176 24.37 10.00 4.68
N GLY A 177 23.32 10.81 4.85
CA GLY A 177 23.44 12.25 5.15
C GLY A 177 24.01 13.10 4.02
N THR A 178 24.05 12.57 2.78
CA THR A 178 24.49 13.32 1.59
C THR A 178 23.47 14.39 1.21
N ILE A 179 22.20 14.10 1.39
CA ILE A 179 21.10 15.06 1.25
C ILE A 179 20.74 15.56 2.64
N LYS A 180 20.93 16.87 2.87
CA LYS A 180 20.70 17.55 4.16
C LYS A 180 19.58 18.60 4.04
N SER A 181 18.52 18.32 3.33
CA SER A 181 17.42 19.28 3.22
C SER A 181 16.26 18.93 4.16
N ALA A 182 15.45 19.93 4.49
CA ALA A 182 14.18 19.71 5.21
C ALA A 182 13.25 18.75 4.44
N ASP A 183 13.42 18.65 3.12
CA ASP A 183 12.70 17.71 2.26
C ASP A 183 13.18 16.26 2.39
N ALA A 184 14.28 15.99 3.09
CA ALA A 184 14.75 14.64 3.37
C ALA A 184 13.84 13.89 4.37
N ASP A 185 13.04 14.64 5.12
CA ASP A 185 12.05 14.10 6.08
C ASP A 185 10.62 14.07 5.50
N ALA A 186 10.44 14.46 4.24
CA ALA A 186 9.14 14.54 3.58
C ALA A 186 8.75 13.26 2.83
#